data_ff85ef4ef90178b8e1d93b281ffb8620
#
_entry.id   ff85ef4ef90178b8e1d93b281ffb8620
#
_cell.length_a   1.000
_cell.length_b   1.000
_cell.length_c   1.000
_cell.angle_alpha   90.00
_cell.angle_beta   90.00
_cell.angle_gamma   90.00
#
_symmetry.space_group_name_H-M   'P 1'
#
loop_
_entity.id
_entity.type
_entity.pdbx_description
1 polymer ?
#
loop_
_entity_poly.entity_id
_entity_poly.type
_entity_poly.pdbx_seq_one_letter_code
_entity_poly.pdbx_strand_id
1 'polypeptide(L)'
;VYKRQELDIYKTIQSTAENGYLDVKTRPERRNAVKVLLFLDVGGSMDPYIKLVEELFSAARSEFKHLEYFYFHNCIYEGVWKDNQRRWTEQIPTDEIIRTYGNDYKCICVGDASMSPYEIAFPGGANEHYNAESGQVWLDRIRSQWPNCLWINPVKQNLWGYTQSIEMIKDIYEGKMVPMTLEGLEKGMKELAR
;
A
#
# COMPACT_ATOMS: atom_id res chain seq x y z
N VAL A 1 0.51 10.90 -29.00
CA VAL A 1 0.83 10.40 -27.64
C VAL A 1 2.27 9.89 -27.66
N TYR A 2 3.20 10.68 -27.14
CA TYR A 2 4.61 10.24 -27.00
C TYR A 2 4.64 9.13 -25.94
N LYS A 3 4.81 7.87 -26.39
CA LYS A 3 5.12 6.77 -25.48
C LYS A 3 6.51 7.03 -24.92
N ARG A 4 6.63 7.18 -23.61
CA ARG A 4 7.95 7.23 -22.95
C ARG A 4 8.73 5.96 -23.32
N GLN A 5 9.97 6.14 -23.71
CA GLN A 5 10.88 5.06 -24.06
C GLN A 5 11.95 4.98 -22.98
N GLU A 6 12.35 3.78 -22.61
CA GLU A 6 13.47 3.50 -21.73
C GLU A 6 14.63 2.89 -22.53
N LEU A 7 15.86 3.05 -22.05
CA LEU A 7 17.04 2.47 -22.67
C LEU A 7 16.96 0.92 -22.59
N ASP A 8 17.01 0.24 -23.73
CA ASP A 8 17.21 -1.20 -23.80
C ASP A 8 18.70 -1.49 -23.77
N ILE A 9 19.25 -1.64 -22.55
CA ILE A 9 20.69 -1.83 -22.33
C ILE A 9 21.20 -3.05 -23.08
N TYR A 10 20.48 -4.17 -23.04
CA TYR A 10 20.90 -5.42 -23.68
C TYR A 10 20.99 -5.27 -25.20
N LYS A 11 19.93 -4.76 -25.84
CA LYS A 11 19.94 -4.51 -27.28
C LYS A 11 20.91 -3.42 -27.68
N THR A 12 21.14 -2.41 -26.86
CA THR A 12 22.12 -1.36 -27.11
C THR A 12 23.54 -1.92 -27.12
N ILE A 13 23.90 -2.77 -26.15
CA ILE A 13 25.20 -3.42 -26.09
C ILE A 13 25.39 -4.33 -27.32
N GLN A 14 24.42 -5.17 -27.62
CA GLN A 14 24.47 -6.09 -28.77
C GLN A 14 24.65 -5.32 -30.08
N SER A 15 23.77 -4.35 -30.35
CA SER A 15 23.81 -3.58 -31.60
C SER A 15 25.07 -2.72 -31.72
N THR A 16 25.59 -2.20 -30.61
CA THR A 16 26.85 -1.46 -30.56
C THR A 16 28.06 -2.37 -30.92
N ALA A 17 28.04 -3.60 -30.40
CA ALA A 17 29.09 -4.58 -30.72
C ALA A 17 29.03 -5.02 -32.18
N GLU A 18 27.84 -5.20 -32.75
CA GLU A 18 27.67 -5.60 -34.15
C GLU A 18 28.05 -4.48 -35.13
N ASN A 19 27.74 -3.23 -34.81
CA ASN A 19 27.91 -2.11 -35.72
C ASN A 19 29.20 -1.34 -35.55
N GLY A 20 29.94 -1.53 -34.43
CA GLY A 20 31.20 -0.85 -34.13
C GLY A 20 31.04 0.65 -33.76
N TYR A 21 29.84 1.14 -33.56
CA TYR A 21 29.54 2.49 -33.03
C TYR A 21 28.40 2.41 -32.02
N LEU A 22 28.28 3.41 -31.12
CA LEU A 22 27.23 3.46 -30.12
C LEU A 22 25.85 3.53 -30.78
N ASP A 23 25.12 2.42 -30.79
CA ASP A 23 23.80 2.29 -31.36
C ASP A 23 22.75 2.13 -30.24
N VAL A 24 22.23 3.26 -29.75
CA VAL A 24 21.29 3.30 -28.63
C VAL A 24 19.94 2.72 -29.07
N LYS A 25 19.55 1.60 -28.48
CA LYS A 25 18.22 1.02 -28.65
C LYS A 25 17.33 1.39 -27.47
N THR A 26 16.08 1.73 -27.78
CA THR A 26 15.06 2.02 -26.79
C THR A 26 13.92 1.02 -26.90
N ARG A 27 13.26 0.76 -25.80
CA ARG A 27 12.03 -0.03 -25.73
C ARG A 27 10.93 0.78 -25.08
N PRO A 28 9.65 0.47 -25.36
CA PRO A 28 8.56 1.09 -24.62
C PRO A 28 8.72 0.85 -23.12
N GLU A 29 8.59 1.92 -22.32
CA GLU A 29 8.63 1.83 -20.87
C GLU A 29 7.60 0.79 -20.40
N ARG A 30 8.07 -0.27 -19.76
CA ARG A 30 7.21 -1.34 -19.20
C ARG A 30 6.76 -0.93 -17.81
N ARG A 31 5.82 -0.01 -17.71
CA ARG A 31 5.10 0.19 -16.45
C ARG A 31 4.11 -0.96 -16.27
N ASN A 32 4.11 -1.50 -15.08
CA ASN A 32 3.15 -2.52 -14.70
C ASN A 32 1.74 -1.94 -14.82
N ALA A 33 0.88 -2.59 -15.63
CA ALA A 33 -0.51 -2.17 -15.85
C ALA A 33 -1.44 -2.56 -14.69
N VAL A 34 -0.94 -3.24 -13.67
CA VAL A 34 -1.68 -3.57 -12.46
C VAL A 34 -2.15 -2.28 -11.79
N LYS A 35 -3.42 -2.26 -11.42
CA LYS A 35 -4.03 -1.16 -10.68
C LYS A 35 -3.82 -1.38 -9.19
N VAL A 36 -3.29 -0.37 -8.49
CA VAL A 36 -2.96 -0.47 -7.07
C VAL A 36 -3.65 0.65 -6.30
N LEU A 37 -4.30 0.28 -5.21
CA LEU A 37 -4.72 1.17 -4.14
C LEU A 37 -3.77 1.00 -2.96
N LEU A 38 -3.18 2.09 -2.52
CA LEU A 38 -2.23 2.11 -1.42
C LEU A 38 -2.80 2.95 -0.27
N PHE A 39 -3.00 2.32 0.89
CA PHE A 39 -3.37 3.00 2.12
C PHE A 39 -2.16 3.06 3.04
N LEU A 40 -1.80 4.26 3.50
CA LEU A 40 -0.60 4.53 4.29
C LEU A 40 -0.97 5.06 5.67
N ASP A 41 -0.56 4.35 6.69
CA ASP A 41 -0.71 4.78 8.08
C ASP A 41 0.24 5.94 8.39
N VAL A 42 -0.29 6.99 9.01
CA VAL A 42 0.45 8.16 9.47
C VAL A 42 0.29 8.39 10.99
N GLY A 43 -0.08 7.35 11.73
CA GLY A 43 -0.09 7.39 13.20
C GLY A 43 1.30 7.67 13.77
N GLY A 44 1.37 8.26 14.97
CA GLY A 44 2.65 8.62 15.60
C GLY A 44 3.61 7.45 15.84
N SER A 45 3.09 6.24 16.00
CA SER A 45 3.90 5.01 16.07
C SER A 45 4.66 4.69 14.78
N MET A 46 4.21 5.26 13.64
CA MET A 46 4.87 5.14 12.35
C MET A 46 6.09 6.05 12.17
N ASP A 47 6.33 7.03 13.05
CA ASP A 47 7.46 7.98 12.93
C ASP A 47 8.82 7.32 12.66
N PRO A 48 9.20 6.21 13.32
CA PRO A 48 10.47 5.52 13.03
C PRO A 48 10.58 4.92 11.63
N TYR A 49 9.44 4.75 10.95
CA TYR A 49 9.36 4.06 9.66
C TYR A 49 9.10 4.97 8.47
N ILE A 50 8.90 6.29 8.70
CA ILE A 50 8.54 7.26 7.65
C ILE A 50 9.47 7.14 6.44
N LYS A 51 10.79 7.14 6.65
CA LYS A 51 11.75 7.06 5.56
C LYS A 51 11.60 5.78 4.73
N LEU A 52 11.40 4.64 5.39
CA LEU A 52 11.21 3.35 4.73
C LEU A 52 9.91 3.32 3.90
N VAL A 53 8.84 3.91 4.44
CA VAL A 53 7.55 4.03 3.73
C VAL A 53 7.66 4.97 2.53
N GLU A 54 8.39 6.08 2.65
CA GLU A 54 8.65 7.00 1.53
C GLU A 54 9.43 6.32 0.39
N GLU A 55 10.44 5.51 0.71
CA GLU A 55 11.20 4.73 -0.26
C GLU A 55 10.29 3.71 -0.97
N LEU A 56 9.45 2.97 -0.22
CA LEU A 56 8.47 2.05 -0.79
C LEU A 56 7.47 2.77 -1.70
N PHE A 57 6.92 3.89 -1.25
CA PHE A 57 5.97 4.68 -2.02
C PHE A 57 6.57 5.23 -3.31
N SER A 58 7.81 5.74 -3.24
CA SER A 58 8.54 6.22 -4.41
C SER A 58 8.77 5.11 -5.44
N ALA A 59 9.17 3.92 -4.98
CA ALA A 59 9.33 2.75 -5.83
C ALA A 59 7.99 2.34 -6.47
N ALA A 60 6.91 2.28 -5.70
CA ALA A 60 5.58 1.94 -6.21
C ALA A 60 5.09 2.94 -7.27
N ARG A 61 5.28 4.25 -7.06
CA ARG A 61 4.92 5.28 -8.06
C ARG A 61 5.69 5.16 -9.38
N SER A 62 6.93 4.72 -9.32
CA SER A 62 7.73 4.52 -10.53
C SER A 62 7.33 3.25 -11.29
N GLU A 63 6.91 2.21 -10.58
CA GLU A 63 6.61 0.89 -11.13
C GLU A 63 5.19 0.78 -11.68
N PHE A 64 4.18 1.29 -10.96
CA PHE A 64 2.78 1.13 -11.33
C PHE A 64 2.24 2.33 -12.11
N LYS A 65 1.59 2.03 -13.25
CA LYS A 65 0.94 3.06 -14.08
C LYS A 65 -0.32 3.62 -13.41
N HIS A 66 -1.04 2.78 -12.70
CA HIS A 66 -2.31 3.10 -12.05
C HIS A 66 -2.14 2.89 -10.55
N LEU A 67 -1.57 3.88 -9.87
CA LEU A 67 -1.41 3.91 -8.43
C LEU A 67 -2.22 5.07 -7.86
N GLU A 68 -3.19 4.74 -7.02
CA GLU A 68 -3.89 5.69 -6.15
C GLU A 68 -3.46 5.45 -4.71
N TYR A 69 -3.39 6.52 -3.91
CA TYR A 69 -2.97 6.40 -2.52
C TYR A 69 -3.83 7.28 -1.61
N PHE A 70 -3.94 6.83 -0.38
CA PHE A 70 -4.67 7.52 0.68
C PHE A 70 -3.93 7.34 2.01
N TYR A 71 -4.03 8.33 2.87
CA TYR A 71 -3.51 8.28 4.23
C TYR A 71 -4.64 7.97 5.21
N PHE A 72 -4.31 7.26 6.28
CA PHE A 72 -5.18 7.01 7.42
C PHE A 72 -4.38 7.09 8.72
N HIS A 73 -5.04 7.09 9.87
CA HIS A 73 -4.41 7.13 11.18
C HIS A 73 -4.76 5.86 11.97
N ASN A 74 -3.74 5.07 12.31
CA ASN A 74 -3.81 3.79 13.03
C ASN A 74 -4.70 2.74 12.35
N CYS A 75 -5.99 3.00 12.19
CA CYS A 75 -6.95 2.13 11.52
C CYS A 75 -7.73 2.90 10.46
N ILE A 76 -8.23 2.20 9.45
CA ILE A 76 -9.10 2.82 8.44
C ILE A 76 -10.52 2.86 9.00
N TYR A 77 -11.15 4.04 8.93
CA TYR A 77 -12.52 4.31 9.32
C TYR A 77 -13.33 4.93 8.18
N GLU A 78 -14.35 5.73 8.51
CA GLU A 78 -15.23 6.39 7.54
C GLU A 78 -14.55 7.40 6.61
N GLY A 79 -13.38 7.90 6.96
CA GLY A 79 -12.64 8.91 6.19
C GLY A 79 -11.15 8.62 6.10
N VAL A 80 -10.60 8.92 4.92
CA VAL A 80 -9.17 8.92 4.62
C VAL A 80 -8.81 10.21 3.87
N TRP A 81 -7.55 10.48 3.61
CA TRP A 81 -7.14 11.75 2.98
C TRP A 81 -5.93 11.58 2.07
N LYS A 82 -5.68 12.58 1.21
CA LYS A 82 -4.50 12.64 0.32
C LYS A 82 -3.41 13.60 0.77
N ASP A 83 -3.73 14.51 1.67
CA ASP A 83 -2.81 15.49 2.24
C ASP A 83 -2.89 15.46 3.77
N ASN A 84 -1.81 15.04 4.42
CA ASN A 84 -1.78 14.91 5.88
C ASN A 84 -1.88 16.25 6.62
N GLN A 85 -1.51 17.37 6.00
CA GLN A 85 -1.70 18.71 6.58
C GLN A 85 -3.16 19.14 6.59
N ARG A 86 -3.98 18.57 5.69
CA ARG A 86 -5.40 18.88 5.52
C ARG A 86 -6.33 17.77 5.98
N ARG A 87 -5.83 16.82 6.75
CA ARG A 87 -6.59 15.62 7.19
C ARG A 87 -7.91 15.91 7.90
N TRP A 88 -8.05 17.09 8.47
CA TRP A 88 -9.28 17.53 9.17
C TRP A 88 -10.26 18.31 8.30
N THR A 89 -9.82 18.85 7.18
CA THR A 89 -10.62 19.71 6.31
C THR A 89 -10.92 19.08 4.95
N GLU A 90 -10.09 18.13 4.49
CA GLU A 90 -10.21 17.51 3.18
C GLU A 90 -10.19 15.98 3.31
N GLN A 91 -11.20 15.44 3.99
CA GLN A 91 -11.40 14.00 4.08
C GLN A 91 -12.19 13.46 2.88
N ILE A 92 -11.84 12.27 2.45
CA ILE A 92 -12.53 11.52 1.42
C ILE A 92 -13.25 10.37 2.12
N PRO A 93 -14.59 10.25 1.96
CA PRO A 93 -15.33 9.13 2.53
C PRO A 93 -14.79 7.79 2.02
N THR A 94 -14.49 6.86 2.93
CA THR A 94 -14.01 5.53 2.58
C THR A 94 -15.00 4.77 1.71
N ASP A 95 -16.31 4.97 1.94
CA ASP A 95 -17.37 4.43 1.09
C ASP A 95 -17.34 4.95 -0.36
N GLU A 96 -16.90 6.19 -0.57
CA GLU A 96 -16.72 6.74 -1.91
C GLU A 96 -15.59 6.03 -2.65
N ILE A 97 -14.49 5.75 -1.96
CA ILE A 97 -13.37 4.98 -2.51
C ILE A 97 -13.82 3.57 -2.88
N ILE A 98 -14.56 2.91 -1.97
CA ILE A 98 -15.10 1.56 -2.20
C ILE A 98 -16.00 1.52 -3.44
N ARG A 99 -16.78 2.57 -3.70
CA ARG A 99 -17.65 2.66 -4.89
C ARG A 99 -16.91 3.07 -6.16
N THR A 100 -15.84 3.85 -6.03
CA THR A 100 -15.11 4.44 -7.17
C THR A 100 -14.14 3.44 -7.80
N TYR A 101 -13.46 2.65 -6.99
CA TYR A 101 -12.42 1.74 -7.46
C TYR A 101 -12.94 0.30 -7.51
N GLY A 102 -12.91 -0.30 -8.69
CA GLY A 102 -13.39 -1.66 -8.91
C GLY A 102 -12.54 -2.73 -8.22
N ASN A 103 -13.05 -3.95 -8.17
CA ASN A 103 -12.40 -5.10 -7.55
C ASN A 103 -11.15 -5.61 -8.30
N ASP A 104 -10.86 -5.05 -9.45
CA ASP A 104 -9.64 -5.29 -10.24
C ASP A 104 -8.40 -4.56 -9.68
N TYR A 105 -8.59 -3.65 -8.71
CA TYR A 105 -7.50 -3.06 -7.97
C TYR A 105 -6.90 -4.05 -6.96
N LYS A 106 -5.59 -4.01 -6.81
CA LYS A 106 -4.86 -4.67 -5.72
C LYS A 106 -4.75 -3.69 -4.56
N CYS A 107 -5.29 -4.05 -3.41
CA CYS A 107 -5.31 -3.18 -2.24
C CYS A 107 -4.13 -3.51 -1.32
N ILE A 108 -3.32 -2.50 -1.01
CA ILE A 108 -2.16 -2.63 -0.11
C ILE A 108 -2.31 -1.62 1.02
N CYS A 109 -2.35 -2.12 2.25
CA CYS A 109 -2.26 -1.29 3.44
C CYS A 109 -0.84 -1.36 4.00
N VAL A 110 -0.28 -0.23 4.40
CA VAL A 110 1.04 -0.11 5.01
C VAL A 110 0.88 0.56 6.36
N GLY A 111 1.26 -0.13 7.41
CA GLY A 111 1.15 0.37 8.78
C GLY A 111 1.74 -0.61 9.78
N ASP A 112 2.13 -0.13 10.95
CA ASP A 112 2.72 -0.94 11.99
C ASP A 112 1.67 -1.77 12.75
N ALA A 113 0.38 -1.46 12.57
CA ALA A 113 -0.74 -2.06 13.28
C ALA A 113 -0.60 -2.00 14.83
N SER A 114 0.21 -1.05 15.34
CA SER A 114 0.46 -0.85 16.77
C SER A 114 -0.50 0.18 17.35
N MET A 115 -1.73 -0.21 17.53
CA MET A 115 -2.79 0.63 18.07
C MET A 115 -3.50 -0.04 19.25
N SER A 116 -4.39 0.68 19.91
CA SER A 116 -5.26 0.07 20.91
C SER A 116 -6.17 -1.00 20.26
N PRO A 117 -6.31 -2.19 20.83
CA PRO A 117 -7.30 -3.18 20.37
C PRO A 117 -8.73 -2.63 20.29
N TYR A 118 -9.05 -1.61 21.10
CA TYR A 118 -10.36 -0.94 21.08
C TYR A 118 -10.60 -0.20 19.76
N GLU A 119 -9.55 0.35 19.13
CA GLU A 119 -9.64 1.01 17.82
C GLU A 119 -10.12 0.05 16.74
N ILE A 120 -9.74 -1.21 16.84
CA ILE A 120 -10.15 -2.25 15.90
C ILE A 120 -11.55 -2.79 16.24
N ALA A 121 -11.80 -3.06 17.53
CA ALA A 121 -12.95 -3.87 17.95
C ALA A 121 -14.23 -3.07 18.22
N PHE A 122 -14.14 -1.78 18.56
CA PHE A 122 -15.30 -1.04 19.07
C PHE A 122 -15.55 0.30 18.37
N PRO A 123 -16.85 0.69 18.23
CA PRO A 123 -17.19 2.08 17.95
C PRO A 123 -16.63 3.02 19.04
N GLY A 124 -16.24 4.24 18.65
CA GLY A 124 -15.64 5.22 19.55
C GLY A 124 -14.24 4.83 20.04
N GLY A 125 -13.59 3.83 19.46
CA GLY A 125 -12.23 3.42 19.85
C GLY A 125 -11.12 4.26 19.27
N ALA A 126 -11.36 5.03 18.20
CA ALA A 126 -10.36 5.86 17.55
C ALA A 126 -9.85 6.98 18.46
N ASN A 127 -8.54 7.26 18.40
CA ASN A 127 -7.91 8.26 19.26
C ASN A 127 -8.20 9.71 18.85
N GLU A 128 -8.35 9.95 17.54
CA GLU A 128 -8.42 11.31 17.00
C GLU A 128 -9.85 11.82 16.78
N HIS A 129 -10.84 10.93 16.70
CA HIS A 129 -12.24 11.28 16.45
C HIS A 129 -13.18 10.21 16.97
N TYR A 130 -14.47 10.47 16.98
CA TYR A 130 -15.47 9.45 17.28
C TYR A 130 -15.83 8.69 16.00
N ASN A 131 -15.45 7.41 15.93
CA ASN A 131 -15.83 6.50 14.86
C ASN A 131 -17.17 5.82 15.20
N ALA A 132 -18.18 5.94 14.35
CA ALA A 132 -19.49 5.34 14.56
C ALA A 132 -19.50 3.82 14.44
N GLU A 133 -18.61 3.27 13.62
CA GLU A 133 -18.39 1.84 13.43
C GLU A 133 -16.96 1.46 13.77
N SER A 134 -16.74 0.23 14.23
CA SER A 134 -15.39 -0.24 14.59
C SER A 134 -14.46 -0.33 13.37
N GLY A 135 -13.16 -0.26 13.61
CA GLY A 135 -12.15 -0.44 12.56
C GLY A 135 -12.29 -1.77 11.82
N GLN A 136 -12.66 -2.84 12.54
CA GLN A 136 -12.88 -4.16 11.93
C GLN A 136 -13.96 -4.11 10.84
N VAL A 137 -15.07 -3.42 11.06
CA VAL A 137 -16.15 -3.30 10.07
C VAL A 137 -15.64 -2.65 8.78
N TRP A 138 -14.83 -1.61 8.90
CA TRP A 138 -14.25 -0.94 7.74
C TRP A 138 -13.21 -1.80 7.01
N LEU A 139 -12.35 -2.48 7.75
CA LEU A 139 -11.37 -3.40 7.16
C LEU A 139 -12.04 -4.59 6.45
N ASP A 140 -13.13 -5.11 7.00
CA ASP A 140 -13.92 -6.17 6.36
C ASP A 140 -14.60 -5.69 5.07
N ARG A 141 -15.10 -4.45 5.02
CA ARG A 141 -15.62 -3.83 3.79
C ARG A 141 -14.53 -3.70 2.72
N ILE A 142 -13.35 -3.23 3.11
CA ILE A 142 -12.18 -3.11 2.22
C ILE A 142 -11.81 -4.47 1.63
N ARG A 143 -11.70 -5.49 2.46
CA ARG A 143 -11.37 -6.85 2.02
C ARG A 143 -12.45 -7.46 1.13
N SER A 144 -13.72 -7.18 1.42
CA SER A 144 -14.83 -7.66 0.60
C SER A 144 -14.82 -7.03 -0.78
N GLN A 145 -14.47 -5.75 -0.88
CA GLN A 145 -14.37 -5.04 -2.16
C GLN A 145 -13.14 -5.48 -2.95
N TRP A 146 -11.98 -5.61 -2.28
CA TRP A 146 -10.72 -6.00 -2.91
C TRP A 146 -10.19 -7.31 -2.31
N PRO A 147 -10.61 -8.47 -2.84
CA PRO A 147 -10.16 -9.78 -2.30
C PRO A 147 -8.64 -9.97 -2.36
N ASN A 148 -8.02 -9.32 -3.34
CA ASN A 148 -6.57 -9.25 -3.47
C ASN A 148 -6.02 -8.08 -2.64
N CYS A 149 -6.03 -8.23 -1.32
CA CYS A 149 -5.52 -7.26 -0.37
C CYS A 149 -4.34 -7.82 0.44
N LEU A 150 -3.47 -6.92 0.89
CA LEU A 150 -2.26 -7.23 1.63
C LEU A 150 -2.02 -6.16 2.70
N TRP A 151 -1.49 -6.56 3.86
CA TRP A 151 -0.96 -5.64 4.85
C TRP A 151 0.57 -5.76 4.90
N ILE A 152 1.27 -4.64 4.71
CA ILE A 152 2.73 -4.56 4.84
C ILE A 152 3.05 -3.89 6.18
N ASN A 153 3.76 -4.61 7.04
CA ASN A 153 4.09 -4.15 8.38
C ASN A 153 5.59 -3.86 8.51
N PRO A 154 6.01 -2.65 8.88
CA PRO A 154 7.41 -2.28 9.04
C PRO A 154 8.04 -2.83 10.34
N VAL A 155 7.25 -3.25 11.32
CA VAL A 155 7.75 -3.87 12.55
C VAL A 155 8.37 -5.22 12.22
N LYS A 156 9.48 -5.56 12.89
CA LYS A 156 10.13 -6.87 12.73
C LYS A 156 9.15 -8.00 13.04
N GLN A 157 9.04 -8.97 12.15
CA GLN A 157 8.07 -10.05 12.23
C GLN A 157 8.12 -10.86 13.53
N ASN A 158 9.31 -11.05 14.11
CA ASN A 158 9.49 -11.75 15.39
C ASN A 158 8.90 -10.99 16.59
N LEU A 159 8.51 -9.73 16.42
CA LEU A 159 7.90 -8.92 17.48
C LEU A 159 6.36 -8.88 17.38
N TRP A 160 5.75 -9.35 16.29
CA TRP A 160 4.30 -9.23 16.07
C TRP A 160 3.48 -9.90 17.17
N GLY A 161 3.87 -11.08 17.63
CA GLY A 161 3.16 -11.81 18.68
C GLY A 161 3.14 -11.16 20.07
N TYR A 162 3.91 -10.07 20.26
CA TYR A 162 3.88 -9.30 21.51
C TYR A 162 2.85 -8.15 21.49
N THR A 163 2.22 -7.87 20.34
CA THR A 163 1.27 -6.77 20.17
C THR A 163 -0.08 -7.32 19.71
N GLN A 164 -1.08 -7.24 20.58
CA GLN A 164 -2.41 -7.81 20.33
C GLN A 164 -3.05 -7.23 19.06
N SER A 165 -2.94 -5.94 18.82
CA SER A 165 -3.51 -5.31 17.63
C SER A 165 -2.89 -5.81 16.34
N ILE A 166 -1.59 -6.13 16.32
CA ILE A 166 -0.94 -6.73 15.14
C ILE A 166 -1.54 -8.10 14.84
N GLU A 167 -1.74 -8.95 15.85
CA GLU A 167 -2.38 -10.25 15.64
C GLU A 167 -3.83 -10.10 15.16
N MET A 168 -4.60 -9.13 15.71
CA MET A 168 -5.96 -8.86 15.25
C MET A 168 -6.00 -8.44 13.77
N ILE A 169 -5.15 -7.52 13.35
CA ILE A 169 -5.07 -7.11 11.93
C ILE A 169 -4.64 -8.27 11.04
N LYS A 170 -3.68 -9.06 11.49
CA LYS A 170 -3.22 -10.25 10.76
C LYS A 170 -4.35 -11.29 10.58
N ASP A 171 -5.18 -11.50 11.61
CA ASP A 171 -6.35 -12.38 11.53
C ASP A 171 -7.41 -11.82 10.58
N ILE A 172 -7.72 -10.52 10.67
CA ILE A 172 -8.63 -9.85 9.73
C ILE A 172 -8.14 -10.03 8.29
N TYR A 173 -6.84 -9.93 8.02
CA TYR A 173 -6.24 -10.13 6.69
C TYR A 173 -5.96 -11.61 6.35
N GLU A 174 -6.51 -12.56 7.14
CA GLU A 174 -6.37 -14.02 6.90
C GLU A 174 -4.90 -14.45 6.71
N GLY A 175 -4.01 -13.86 7.49
CA GLY A 175 -2.58 -14.10 7.42
C GLY A 175 -1.86 -13.43 6.24
N LYS A 176 -2.55 -12.63 5.43
CA LYS A 176 -1.95 -11.84 4.35
C LYS A 176 -1.29 -10.56 4.89
N MET A 177 -0.49 -10.72 5.93
CA MET A 177 0.41 -9.69 6.47
C MET A 177 1.85 -10.11 6.20
N VAL A 178 2.65 -9.22 5.66
CA VAL A 178 4.07 -9.47 5.35
C VAL A 178 4.95 -8.38 5.96
N PRO A 179 6.19 -8.72 6.36
CA PRO A 179 7.14 -7.72 6.83
C PRO A 179 7.60 -6.83 5.67
N MET A 180 7.93 -5.58 5.96
CA MET A 180 8.49 -4.63 5.01
C MET A 180 9.97 -4.92 4.76
N THR A 181 10.26 -6.09 4.22
CA THR A 181 11.57 -6.57 3.80
C THR A 181 11.49 -7.01 2.34
N LEU A 182 12.63 -7.11 1.66
CA LEU A 182 12.65 -7.57 0.26
C LEU A 182 11.91 -8.91 0.10
N GLU A 183 12.22 -9.90 0.94
CA GLU A 183 11.57 -11.20 0.93
C GLU A 183 10.06 -11.12 1.21
N GLY A 184 9.66 -10.29 2.20
CA GLY A 184 8.26 -10.06 2.53
C GLY A 184 7.48 -9.42 1.38
N LEU A 185 8.07 -8.42 0.72
CA LEU A 185 7.48 -7.75 -0.45
C LEU A 185 7.34 -8.71 -1.63
N GLU A 186 8.38 -9.52 -1.93
CA GLU A 186 8.29 -10.54 -2.99
C GLU A 186 7.18 -11.55 -2.72
N LYS A 187 7.05 -12.01 -1.47
CA LYS A 187 5.96 -12.91 -1.05
C LYS A 187 4.61 -12.24 -1.23
N GLY A 188 4.46 -11.01 -0.74
CA GLY A 188 3.22 -10.23 -0.85
C GLY A 188 2.79 -10.01 -2.31
N MET A 189 3.74 -9.66 -3.18
CA MET A 189 3.44 -9.48 -4.60
C MET A 189 2.99 -10.78 -5.29
N LYS A 190 3.54 -11.93 -4.89
CA LYS A 190 3.07 -13.25 -5.38
C LYS A 190 1.64 -13.56 -4.91
N GLU A 191 1.30 -13.19 -3.68
CA GLU A 191 -0.09 -13.34 -3.17
C GLU A 191 -1.07 -12.43 -3.91
N LEU A 192 -0.70 -11.18 -4.18
CA LEU A 192 -1.54 -10.23 -4.93
C LEU A 192 -1.73 -10.63 -6.41
N ALA A 193 -0.83 -11.42 -6.97
CA ALA A 193 -0.89 -11.86 -8.36
C ALA A 193 -1.85 -13.04 -8.62
N ARG A 194 -2.30 -13.71 -7.54
CA ARG A 194 -3.29 -14.80 -7.59
C ARG A 194 -4.70 -14.24 -7.77
#